data_1e57b806b6f71cb6d08ee15d39d57e72
#
_entry.id   1e57b806b6f71cb6d08ee15d39d57e72
#
_cell.length_a   1.000
_cell.length_b   1.000
_cell.length_c   1.000
_cell.angle_alpha   90.00
_cell.angle_beta   90.00
_cell.angle_gamma   90.00
#
_symmetry.space_group_name_H-M   'P 1'
#
loop_
_entity.id
_entity.type
_entity.pdbx_description
1 polymer ?
#
loop_
_entity_poly.entity_id
_entity_poly.type
_entity_poly.pdbx_seq_one_letter_code
_entity_poly.pdbx_strand_id
1 'polypeptide(L)'
;FIISHNAANTEPTRYFAWVTVDVVGLEGKRFWQVEEQFIAEGFAADRLIVTATHNHQAPDTIGLWGDPINEISGRDPVYMERITESIEQAVREAAANMLPSQLSVAATSMAEQSLFLTGTKHGGFHPNADAKGMLNDIRDPRIVSDRLLTLQANHLETGSTILTLTNWSGHPEVGGGNDNAISADWVGVTRIALEEHYGGMAIHLPEALGGMQSALFMDLPLINEQGLEQFELCTETDISNSENPFDCFEKEP
;
A
#
# COMPACT_ATOMS: atom_id res chain seq x y z
N PHE A 1 0.43 -8.90 -11.16
CA PHE A 1 -0.40 -10.03 -11.60
C PHE A 1 -0.89 -9.83 -13.02
N ILE A 2 -1.26 -10.92 -13.67
CA ILE A 2 -1.81 -10.90 -15.03
C ILE A 2 -3.14 -11.64 -15.03
N ILE A 3 -4.13 -11.05 -15.69
CA ILE A 3 -5.41 -11.70 -15.97
C ILE A 3 -5.56 -11.84 -17.48
N SER A 4 -5.96 -13.03 -17.92
CA SER A 4 -6.34 -13.30 -19.29
C SER A 4 -7.67 -14.05 -19.31
N HIS A 5 -8.51 -13.73 -20.24
CA HIS A 5 -9.75 -14.48 -20.50
C HIS A 5 -9.57 -15.32 -21.75
N ASN A 6 -9.77 -16.62 -21.59
CA ASN A 6 -9.76 -17.57 -22.69
C ASN A 6 -11.03 -18.43 -22.66
N ALA A 7 -12.03 -18.02 -23.41
CA ALA A 7 -13.33 -18.69 -23.44
C ALA A 7 -13.33 -20.04 -24.20
N ALA A 8 -12.27 -20.36 -24.94
CA ALA A 8 -12.30 -21.46 -25.91
C ALA A 8 -11.08 -22.42 -25.84
N ASN A 9 -10.29 -22.43 -24.78
CA ASN A 9 -9.03 -23.17 -24.70
C ASN A 9 -8.05 -22.94 -25.87
N THR A 10 -8.19 -21.81 -26.54
CA THR A 10 -7.21 -21.32 -27.52
C THR A 10 -6.19 -20.46 -26.80
N GLU A 11 -5.00 -20.27 -27.37
CA GLU A 11 -3.98 -19.37 -26.80
C GLU A 11 -4.62 -18.05 -26.33
N PRO A 12 -4.27 -17.59 -25.11
CA PRO A 12 -4.79 -16.33 -24.61
C PRO A 12 -4.37 -15.21 -25.56
N THR A 13 -5.36 -14.54 -26.14
CA THR A 13 -5.09 -13.51 -27.14
C THR A 13 -4.94 -12.12 -26.54
N ARG A 14 -5.24 -11.96 -25.25
CA ARG A 14 -5.26 -10.69 -24.55
C ARG A 14 -4.89 -10.84 -23.09
N TYR A 15 -3.96 -9.99 -22.62
CA TYR A 15 -3.52 -9.94 -21.24
C TYR A 15 -3.81 -8.56 -20.65
N PHE A 16 -4.23 -8.55 -19.41
CA PHE A 16 -4.23 -7.37 -18.56
C PHE A 16 -3.18 -7.57 -17.48
N ALA A 17 -2.11 -6.80 -17.52
CA ALA A 17 -1.02 -6.86 -16.55
C ALA A 17 -1.09 -5.65 -15.60
N TRP A 18 -1.00 -5.91 -14.31
CA TRP A 18 -0.94 -4.88 -13.29
C TRP A 18 0.24 -5.13 -12.36
N VAL A 19 1.12 -4.15 -12.26
CA VAL A 19 2.30 -4.16 -11.38
C VAL A 19 2.14 -3.09 -10.33
N THR A 20 2.45 -3.41 -9.09
CA THR A 20 2.57 -2.45 -7.99
C THR A 20 3.99 -2.44 -7.47
N VAL A 21 4.50 -1.26 -7.16
CA VAL A 21 5.88 -1.04 -6.71
C VAL A 21 5.85 -0.25 -5.40
N ASP A 22 6.62 -0.69 -4.41
CA ASP A 22 6.67 -0.05 -3.09
C ASP A 22 7.58 1.18 -3.11
N VAL A 23 7.10 2.23 -3.78
CA VAL A 23 7.77 3.54 -3.88
C VAL A 23 6.71 4.64 -3.75
N VAL A 24 7.16 5.87 -3.52
CA VAL A 24 6.26 7.04 -3.34
C VAL A 24 5.50 7.41 -4.61
N GLY A 25 6.10 7.24 -5.77
CA GLY A 25 5.51 7.55 -7.06
C GLY A 25 6.38 7.10 -8.21
N LEU A 26 5.85 7.14 -9.41
CA LEU A 26 6.52 6.69 -10.62
C LEU A 26 6.27 7.65 -11.77
N GLU A 27 7.29 7.87 -12.60
CA GLU A 27 7.18 8.69 -13.80
C GLU A 27 6.53 7.89 -14.93
N GLY A 28 5.29 8.22 -15.30
CA GLY A 28 4.49 7.44 -16.25
C GLY A 28 5.15 7.21 -17.60
N LYS A 29 5.89 8.20 -18.12
CA LYS A 29 6.56 8.11 -19.43
C LYS A 29 7.52 6.91 -19.55
N ARG A 30 8.22 6.56 -18.46
CA ARG A 30 9.16 5.42 -18.43
C ARG A 30 8.41 4.10 -18.65
N PHE A 31 7.23 3.96 -18.10
CA PHE A 31 6.46 2.72 -18.18
C PHE A 31 5.67 2.58 -19.47
N TRP A 32 5.34 3.67 -20.14
CA TRP A 32 4.85 3.61 -21.53
C TRP A 32 5.89 2.99 -22.48
N GLN A 33 7.16 3.27 -22.26
CA GLN A 33 8.24 2.64 -23.04
C GLN A 33 8.33 1.12 -22.79
N VAL A 34 8.13 0.68 -21.53
CA VAL A 34 8.06 -0.74 -21.20
C VAL A 34 6.86 -1.40 -21.87
N GLU A 35 5.69 -0.75 -21.85
CA GLU A 35 4.50 -1.25 -22.54
C GLU A 35 4.72 -1.38 -24.05
N GLU A 36 5.29 -0.37 -24.70
CA GLU A 36 5.61 -0.38 -26.12
C GLU A 36 6.60 -1.52 -26.46
N GLN A 37 7.59 -1.76 -25.62
CA GLN A 37 8.54 -2.86 -25.79
C GLN A 37 7.85 -4.21 -25.72
N PHE A 38 6.97 -4.46 -24.73
CA PHE A 38 6.21 -5.69 -24.62
C PHE A 38 5.31 -5.93 -25.84
N ILE A 39 4.67 -4.88 -26.34
CA ILE A 39 3.85 -4.95 -27.58
C ILE A 39 4.74 -5.32 -28.76
N ALA A 40 5.91 -4.71 -28.91
CA ALA A 40 6.86 -4.99 -29.99
C ALA A 40 7.41 -6.44 -29.95
N GLU A 41 7.56 -7.01 -28.77
CA GLU A 41 7.96 -8.41 -28.57
C GLU A 41 6.81 -9.41 -28.81
N GLY A 42 5.62 -8.94 -29.16
CA GLY A 42 4.45 -9.78 -29.39
C GLY A 42 3.77 -10.24 -28.10
N PHE A 43 4.13 -9.65 -26.97
CA PHE A 43 3.38 -9.83 -25.73
C PHE A 43 2.02 -9.14 -25.89
N ALA A 44 0.97 -9.94 -26.00
CA ALA A 44 -0.38 -9.41 -26.28
C ALA A 44 -1.01 -8.75 -25.04
N ALA A 45 -0.24 -7.91 -24.34
CA ALA A 45 -0.78 -7.10 -23.25
C ALA A 45 -1.67 -6.00 -23.84
N ASP A 46 -2.95 -6.11 -23.65
CA ASP A 46 -3.88 -5.01 -24.02
C ASP A 46 -3.63 -3.79 -23.16
N ARG A 47 -3.14 -3.99 -21.95
CA ARG A 47 -2.81 -2.96 -20.99
C ARG A 47 -1.74 -3.46 -20.01
N LEU A 48 -0.73 -2.62 -19.82
CA LEU A 48 0.17 -2.67 -18.68
C LEU A 48 -0.12 -1.48 -17.78
N ILE A 49 -0.56 -1.73 -16.55
CA ILE A 49 -0.73 -0.70 -15.54
C ILE A 49 0.37 -0.87 -14.50
N VAL A 50 1.14 0.19 -14.27
CA VAL A 50 2.13 0.25 -13.20
C VAL A 50 1.70 1.30 -12.20
N THR A 51 1.58 0.90 -10.94
CA THR A 51 1.19 1.77 -9.82
C THR A 51 2.25 1.77 -8.74
N ALA A 52 2.38 2.88 -8.04
CA ALA A 52 3.14 2.98 -6.80
C ALA A 52 2.19 2.75 -5.61
N THR A 53 2.65 2.09 -4.56
CA THR A 53 1.90 1.99 -3.30
C THR A 53 1.85 3.32 -2.55
N HIS A 54 2.58 4.31 -3.00
CA HIS A 54 2.81 5.60 -2.35
C HIS A 54 3.60 5.50 -1.05
N ASN A 55 4.46 4.52 -0.96
CA ASN A 55 5.30 4.26 0.20
C ASN A 55 6.33 5.38 0.44
N HIS A 56 6.32 5.96 1.64
CA HIS A 56 7.20 7.06 2.03
C HIS A 56 8.55 6.60 2.61
N GLN A 57 8.77 5.29 2.78
CA GLN A 57 10.02 4.70 3.24
C GLN A 57 10.83 4.00 2.14
N ALA A 58 10.73 4.49 0.92
CA ALA A 58 11.47 4.00 -0.23
C ALA A 58 12.41 5.07 -0.78
N PRO A 59 13.43 4.71 -1.58
CA PRO A 59 14.25 5.67 -2.28
C PRO A 59 13.45 6.60 -3.19
N ASP A 60 13.95 7.81 -3.39
CA ASP A 60 13.29 8.82 -4.24
C ASP A 60 13.20 8.36 -5.70
N THR A 61 12.01 8.27 -6.21
CA THR A 61 11.71 7.87 -7.59
C THR A 61 11.08 8.97 -8.42
N ILE A 62 10.74 10.10 -7.80
CA ILE A 62 10.07 11.23 -8.47
C ILE A 62 10.84 12.56 -8.35
N GLY A 63 11.97 12.57 -7.63
CA GLY A 63 12.84 13.74 -7.49
C GLY A 63 12.41 14.73 -6.42
N LEU A 64 11.71 14.28 -5.37
CA LEU A 64 11.25 15.14 -4.27
C LEU A 64 12.37 15.56 -3.32
N TRP A 65 13.34 14.67 -3.06
CA TRP A 65 14.37 14.85 -2.02
C TRP A 65 15.75 15.19 -2.61
N GLY A 66 15.80 15.89 -3.72
CA GLY A 66 17.03 16.39 -4.31
C GLY A 66 17.48 17.73 -3.72
N ASP A 67 18.48 18.31 -4.35
CA ASP A 67 18.91 19.68 -4.09
C ASP A 67 18.49 20.59 -5.26
N PRO A 68 17.35 21.29 -5.15
CA PRO A 68 16.84 22.11 -6.24
C PRO A 68 17.70 23.37 -6.50
N ILE A 69 18.54 23.79 -5.54
CA ILE A 69 19.42 24.94 -5.69
C ILE A 69 20.59 24.60 -6.64
N ASN A 70 21.10 23.38 -6.50
CA ASN A 70 22.19 22.86 -7.32
C ASN A 70 21.72 21.99 -8.49
N GLU A 71 20.40 21.95 -8.74
CA GLU A 71 19.77 21.14 -9.80
C GLU A 71 20.09 19.63 -9.68
N ILE A 72 20.27 19.14 -8.46
CA ILE A 72 20.52 17.73 -8.18
C ILE A 72 19.20 17.02 -7.90
N SER A 73 18.86 16.05 -8.73
CA SER A 73 17.71 15.19 -8.49
C SER A 73 17.98 14.21 -7.35
N GLY A 74 17.01 13.96 -6.49
CA GLY A 74 17.09 12.89 -5.47
C GLY A 74 17.03 11.48 -6.05
N ARG A 75 16.69 11.33 -7.34
CA ARG A 75 16.59 10.03 -8.00
C ARG A 75 17.97 9.46 -8.30
N ASP A 76 18.20 8.23 -7.87
CA ASP A 76 19.35 7.45 -8.28
C ASP A 76 19.07 6.77 -9.63
N PRO A 77 19.84 7.05 -10.69
CA PRO A 77 19.59 6.48 -12.02
C PRO A 77 19.76 4.95 -12.07
N VAL A 78 20.67 4.40 -11.26
CA VAL A 78 20.87 2.94 -11.17
C VAL A 78 19.66 2.26 -10.51
N TYR A 79 19.13 2.88 -9.46
CA TYR A 79 17.92 2.40 -8.81
C TYR A 79 16.71 2.46 -9.75
N MET A 80 16.57 3.56 -10.49
CA MET A 80 15.48 3.72 -11.46
C MET A 80 15.54 2.67 -12.59
N GLU A 81 16.74 2.31 -13.06
CA GLU A 81 16.90 1.24 -14.06
C GLU A 81 16.51 -0.12 -13.48
N ARG A 82 17.00 -0.42 -12.27
CA ARG A 82 16.64 -1.66 -11.55
C ARG A 82 15.15 -1.82 -11.37
N ILE A 83 14.40 -0.74 -11.05
CA ILE A 83 12.94 -0.78 -10.97
C ILE A 83 12.34 -1.19 -12.32
N THR A 84 12.82 -0.60 -13.41
CA THR A 84 12.33 -0.92 -14.77
C THR A 84 12.54 -2.39 -15.10
N GLU A 85 13.77 -2.89 -14.91
CA GLU A 85 14.11 -4.30 -15.14
C GLU A 85 13.26 -5.25 -14.27
N SER A 86 13.03 -4.88 -13.00
CA SER A 86 12.22 -5.68 -12.07
C SER A 86 10.75 -5.73 -12.49
N ILE A 87 10.19 -4.65 -13.01
CA ILE A 87 8.83 -4.61 -13.56
C ILE A 87 8.73 -5.53 -14.77
N GLU A 88 9.68 -5.44 -15.70
CA GLU A 88 9.72 -6.32 -16.89
C GLU A 88 9.79 -7.79 -16.49
N GLN A 89 10.69 -8.12 -15.57
CA GLN A 89 10.83 -9.48 -15.07
C GLN A 89 9.54 -9.98 -14.42
N ALA A 90 8.94 -9.20 -13.53
CA ALA A 90 7.70 -9.56 -12.84
C ALA A 90 6.54 -9.83 -13.81
N VAL A 91 6.41 -9.03 -14.88
CA VAL A 91 5.39 -9.26 -15.91
C VAL A 91 5.64 -10.56 -16.66
N ARG A 92 6.89 -10.84 -17.05
CA ARG A 92 7.25 -12.08 -17.77
C ARG A 92 7.02 -13.32 -16.91
N GLU A 93 7.41 -13.26 -15.63
CA GLU A 93 7.20 -14.36 -14.67
C GLU A 93 5.71 -14.59 -14.42
N ALA A 94 4.92 -13.55 -14.24
CA ALA A 94 3.48 -13.67 -14.05
C ALA A 94 2.81 -14.32 -15.28
N ALA A 95 3.22 -13.93 -16.49
CA ALA A 95 2.70 -14.48 -17.73
C ALA A 95 3.04 -15.99 -17.88
N ALA A 96 4.27 -16.35 -17.51
CA ALA A 96 4.73 -17.75 -17.59
C ALA A 96 4.06 -18.67 -16.56
N ASN A 97 3.53 -18.11 -15.46
CA ASN A 97 2.96 -18.85 -14.35
C ASN A 97 1.44 -18.68 -14.20
N MET A 98 0.74 -18.29 -15.26
CA MET A 98 -0.73 -18.18 -15.21
C MET A 98 -1.39 -19.53 -14.95
N LEU A 99 -2.39 -19.52 -14.08
CA LEU A 99 -3.14 -20.70 -13.68
C LEU A 99 -4.64 -20.49 -13.93
N PRO A 100 -5.38 -21.54 -14.30
CA PRO A 100 -6.85 -21.49 -14.33
C PRO A 100 -7.38 -21.09 -12.97
N SER A 101 -8.15 -20.01 -12.90
CA SER A 101 -8.58 -19.45 -11.63
C SER A 101 -10.03 -18.99 -11.65
N GLN A 102 -10.63 -18.98 -10.46
CA GLN A 102 -11.88 -18.32 -10.16
C GLN A 102 -11.58 -17.01 -9.43
N LEU A 103 -12.17 -15.92 -9.89
CA LEU A 103 -12.06 -14.61 -9.25
C LEU A 103 -13.27 -14.34 -8.37
N SER A 104 -13.00 -13.85 -7.17
CA SER A 104 -14.01 -13.37 -6.22
C SER A 104 -13.68 -11.94 -5.80
N VAL A 105 -14.70 -11.11 -5.70
CA VAL A 105 -14.55 -9.69 -5.29
C VAL A 105 -15.46 -9.41 -4.12
N ALA A 106 -14.94 -8.73 -3.12
CA ALA A 106 -15.69 -8.25 -1.97
C ALA A 106 -15.39 -6.78 -1.70
N ALA A 107 -16.33 -6.10 -1.04
CA ALA A 107 -16.17 -4.75 -0.56
C ALA A 107 -16.71 -4.63 0.85
N THR A 108 -16.02 -3.89 1.71
CA THR A 108 -16.47 -3.57 3.06
C THR A 108 -16.16 -2.12 3.40
N SER A 109 -16.92 -1.55 4.35
CA SER A 109 -16.60 -0.25 4.93
C SER A 109 -15.63 -0.44 6.09
N MET A 110 -14.50 0.23 6.04
CA MET A 110 -13.51 0.22 7.13
C MET A 110 -13.98 1.05 8.32
N ALA A 111 -14.84 2.05 8.09
CA ALA A 111 -15.42 2.86 9.17
C ALA A 111 -16.27 2.06 10.16
N GLU A 112 -16.87 0.97 9.71
CA GLU A 112 -17.68 0.08 10.54
C GLU A 112 -16.85 -1.00 11.25
N GLN A 113 -15.65 -1.27 10.76
CA GLN A 113 -14.84 -2.42 11.19
C GLN A 113 -13.77 -2.06 12.23
N SER A 114 -13.48 -0.79 12.46
CA SER A 114 -12.30 -0.41 13.23
C SER A 114 -12.54 0.70 14.24
N LEU A 115 -12.17 0.45 15.48
CA LEU A 115 -12.03 1.47 16.53
C LEU A 115 -11.04 2.58 16.12
N PHE A 116 -10.04 2.26 15.29
CA PHE A 116 -9.06 3.21 14.77
C PHE A 116 -9.66 4.24 13.82
N LEU A 117 -10.71 3.86 13.10
CA LEU A 117 -11.36 4.72 12.12
C LEU A 117 -12.44 5.60 12.75
N THR A 118 -13.01 5.20 13.86
CA THR A 118 -14.16 5.87 14.50
C THR A 118 -13.79 6.78 15.67
N GLY A 119 -12.52 6.92 15.98
CA GLY A 119 -12.05 7.96 16.87
C GLY A 119 -12.03 7.61 18.36
N THR A 120 -10.86 7.29 18.85
CA THR A 120 -10.48 7.68 20.21
C THR A 120 -10.22 9.18 20.22
N LYS A 121 -10.58 9.87 21.28
CA LYS A 121 -10.37 11.32 21.45
C LYS A 121 -8.89 11.74 21.57
N HIS A 122 -7.98 10.86 21.30
CA HIS A 122 -6.54 11.03 21.49
C HIS A 122 -5.83 11.22 20.17
N GLY A 123 -6.28 12.18 19.36
CA GLY A 123 -5.46 12.75 18.31
C GLY A 123 -4.47 13.72 18.96
N GLY A 124 -3.40 13.21 19.50
CA GLY A 124 -2.29 14.01 19.99
C GLY A 124 -1.90 15.02 19.02
N PHE A 125 -1.49 15.97 18.79
CA PHE A 125 -0.76 16.88 17.93
C PHE A 125 -1.49 17.58 16.78
N HIS A 126 -2.65 17.16 16.31
CA HIS A 126 -3.33 17.98 15.32
C HIS A 126 -4.18 19.03 16.04
N PRO A 127 -4.04 20.34 15.70
CA PRO A 127 -4.83 21.41 16.33
C PRO A 127 -6.35 21.23 16.12
N ASN A 128 -6.76 20.30 15.29
CA ASN A 128 -8.12 19.86 15.09
C ASN A 128 -8.30 18.46 15.72
N ALA A 129 -8.27 18.40 17.06
CA ALA A 129 -8.44 17.16 17.85
C ALA A 129 -9.74 16.38 17.61
N ASP A 130 -10.60 16.85 16.72
CA ASP A 130 -11.77 16.14 16.21
C ASP A 130 -11.47 15.24 15.00
N ALA A 131 -10.21 15.18 14.57
CA ALA A 131 -9.78 14.33 13.49
C ALA A 131 -9.82 12.86 13.94
N LYS A 132 -10.82 12.17 13.47
CA LYS A 132 -11.13 10.80 13.88
C LYS A 132 -10.36 9.79 13.03
N GLY A 133 -9.18 9.42 13.50
CA GLY A 133 -8.47 8.29 12.94
C GLY A 133 -7.94 8.52 11.52
N MET A 134 -7.67 7.43 10.81
CA MET A 134 -7.11 7.43 9.46
C MET A 134 -8.06 8.04 8.41
N LEU A 135 -9.34 8.16 8.70
CA LEU A 135 -10.35 8.80 7.84
C LEU A 135 -10.47 10.30 8.18
N ASN A 136 -9.35 11.02 8.15
CA ASN A 136 -9.32 12.41 8.56
C ASN A 136 -9.63 13.34 7.40
N ASP A 137 -10.84 13.89 7.38
CA ASP A 137 -11.23 15.00 6.52
C ASP A 137 -11.79 16.13 7.37
N ILE A 138 -11.20 17.31 7.31
CA ILE A 138 -11.62 18.52 8.06
C ILE A 138 -12.74 19.29 7.37
N ARG A 139 -13.17 18.87 6.18
CA ARG A 139 -14.25 19.55 5.44
C ARG A 139 -15.62 19.22 6.04
N ASP A 140 -16.58 20.12 5.82
CA ASP A 140 -17.98 19.87 6.11
C ASP A 140 -18.82 20.04 4.82
N PRO A 141 -19.46 19.02 4.27
CA PRO A 141 -19.47 17.62 4.77
C PRO A 141 -18.13 16.93 4.57
N ARG A 142 -17.83 15.98 5.46
CA ARG A 142 -16.65 15.13 5.37
C ARG A 142 -16.74 14.22 4.15
N ILE A 143 -15.66 14.14 3.37
CA ILE A 143 -15.56 13.28 2.18
C ILE A 143 -14.36 12.37 2.38
N VAL A 144 -14.60 11.11 2.68
CA VAL A 144 -13.57 10.09 2.91
C VAL A 144 -13.88 8.84 2.09
N SER A 145 -12.84 8.11 1.68
CA SER A 145 -12.99 6.78 1.12
C SER A 145 -12.69 5.75 2.21
N ASP A 146 -13.73 5.19 2.78
CA ASP A 146 -13.66 4.16 3.83
C ASP A 146 -13.75 2.73 3.27
N ARG A 147 -13.81 2.60 1.95
CA ARG A 147 -14.02 1.33 1.28
C ARG A 147 -12.73 0.54 1.17
N LEU A 148 -12.76 -0.70 1.65
CA LEU A 148 -11.76 -1.71 1.33
C LEU A 148 -12.34 -2.65 0.28
N LEU A 149 -11.70 -2.71 -0.90
CA LEU A 149 -11.97 -3.73 -1.91
C LEU A 149 -10.95 -4.85 -1.78
N THR A 150 -11.43 -6.08 -1.95
CA THR A 150 -10.59 -7.26 -2.00
C THR A 150 -10.94 -8.08 -3.24
N LEU A 151 -9.93 -8.49 -3.99
CA LEU A 151 -10.04 -9.48 -5.05
C LEU A 151 -9.21 -10.69 -4.66
N GLN A 152 -9.80 -11.88 -4.76
CA GLN A 152 -9.07 -13.13 -4.57
C GLN A 152 -9.16 -14.00 -5.82
N ALA A 153 -8.03 -14.53 -6.23
CA ALA A 153 -7.93 -15.55 -7.28
C ALA A 153 -7.61 -16.91 -6.64
N ASN A 154 -8.49 -17.86 -6.85
CA ASN A 154 -8.31 -19.24 -6.37
C ASN A 154 -8.14 -20.19 -7.55
N HIS A 155 -7.22 -21.15 -7.42
CA HIS A 155 -7.00 -22.18 -8.42
C HIS A 155 -8.30 -22.97 -8.67
N LEU A 156 -8.69 -23.08 -9.92
CA LEU A 156 -10.01 -23.60 -10.28
C LEU A 156 -10.26 -25.04 -9.80
N GLU A 157 -9.24 -25.88 -9.80
CA GLU A 157 -9.36 -27.29 -9.44
C GLU A 157 -9.12 -27.55 -7.95
N THR A 158 -8.11 -26.90 -7.37
CA THR A 158 -7.68 -27.19 -5.99
C THR A 158 -8.34 -26.27 -4.96
N GLY A 159 -8.87 -25.13 -5.39
CA GLY A 159 -9.39 -24.08 -4.50
C GLY A 159 -8.30 -23.32 -3.74
N SER A 160 -7.01 -23.66 -3.92
CA SER A 160 -5.93 -22.94 -3.22
C SER A 160 -5.82 -21.50 -3.70
N THR A 161 -5.50 -20.59 -2.80
CA THR A 161 -5.31 -19.18 -3.11
C THR A 161 -4.07 -18.98 -3.98
N ILE A 162 -4.22 -18.28 -5.09
CA ILE A 162 -3.12 -17.86 -5.97
C ILE A 162 -2.72 -16.42 -5.60
N LEU A 163 -3.73 -15.55 -5.41
CA LEU A 163 -3.54 -14.13 -5.18
C LEU A 163 -4.63 -13.59 -4.26
N THR A 164 -4.24 -12.73 -3.32
CA THR A 164 -5.14 -11.83 -2.61
C THR A 164 -4.72 -10.39 -2.91
N LEU A 165 -5.60 -9.60 -3.52
CA LEU A 165 -5.38 -8.20 -3.81
C LEU A 165 -6.26 -7.36 -2.89
N THR A 166 -5.66 -6.36 -2.24
CA THR A 166 -6.38 -5.34 -1.49
C THR A 166 -6.27 -3.99 -2.18
N ASN A 167 -7.35 -3.21 -2.15
CA ASN A 167 -7.36 -1.83 -2.63
C ASN A 167 -7.97 -0.95 -1.55
N TRP A 168 -7.17 -0.04 -1.03
CA TRP A 168 -7.56 0.87 0.05
C TRP A 168 -6.75 2.16 0.00
N SER A 169 -7.31 3.21 0.60
CA SER A 169 -6.82 4.58 0.51
C SER A 169 -5.89 5.04 1.64
N GLY A 170 -5.52 4.17 2.59
CA GLY A 170 -4.59 4.55 3.67
C GLY A 170 -3.20 4.91 3.15
N HIS A 171 -2.61 5.99 3.67
CA HIS A 171 -1.25 6.42 3.32
C HIS A 171 -0.20 5.49 3.94
N PRO A 172 0.74 4.92 3.18
CA PRO A 172 1.85 4.14 3.74
C PRO A 172 3.02 5.05 4.14
N GLU A 173 2.90 5.65 5.32
CA GLU A 173 3.86 6.58 5.91
C GLU A 173 3.98 6.42 7.44
N VAL A 174 3.58 5.27 7.97
CA VAL A 174 3.59 4.99 9.42
C VAL A 174 5.00 4.93 9.98
N GLY A 175 5.95 4.44 9.20
CA GLY A 175 7.35 4.32 9.59
C GLY A 175 8.08 5.64 9.85
N GLY A 176 7.45 6.78 9.59
CA GLY A 176 7.81 8.09 10.10
C GLY A 176 9.12 8.73 9.63
N GLY A 177 9.95 8.06 8.88
CA GLY A 177 11.14 8.66 8.23
C GLY A 177 12.30 9.10 9.14
N ASN A 178 12.30 8.71 10.41
CA ASN A 178 13.36 9.12 11.35
C ASN A 178 14.60 8.25 11.34
N ASP A 179 14.54 7.08 10.70
CA ASP A 179 15.58 6.05 10.82
C ASP A 179 16.35 5.76 9.52
N ASN A 180 16.05 6.43 8.42
CA ASN A 180 16.63 6.16 7.09
C ASN A 180 16.49 4.67 6.64
N ALA A 181 15.59 3.92 7.25
CA ALA A 181 15.32 2.55 6.87
C ALA A 181 14.48 2.50 5.59
N ILE A 182 14.77 1.52 4.76
CA ILE A 182 13.93 1.20 3.60
C ILE A 182 12.97 0.09 4.02
N SER A 183 11.67 0.34 3.89
CA SER A 183 10.64 -0.66 4.18
C SER A 183 9.46 -0.52 3.23
N ALA A 184 8.57 -1.52 3.23
CA ALA A 184 7.30 -1.45 2.53
C ALA A 184 6.17 -0.91 3.40
N ASP A 185 6.51 -0.30 4.55
CA ASP A 185 5.59 0.26 5.52
C ASP A 185 4.49 -0.75 5.94
N TRP A 186 3.32 -0.30 6.42
CA TRP A 186 2.21 -1.18 6.80
C TRP A 186 1.74 -2.08 5.64
N VAL A 187 1.94 -1.67 4.40
CA VAL A 187 1.61 -2.46 3.21
C VAL A 187 2.36 -3.78 3.19
N GLY A 188 3.67 -3.75 3.52
CA GLY A 188 4.48 -4.97 3.63
C GLY A 188 3.99 -5.93 4.71
N VAL A 189 3.68 -5.39 5.90
CA VAL A 189 3.15 -6.17 7.02
C VAL A 189 1.80 -6.80 6.67
N THR A 190 0.92 -6.03 6.04
CA THR A 190 -0.40 -6.52 5.60
C THR A 190 -0.27 -7.65 4.57
N ARG A 191 0.65 -7.52 3.60
CA ARG A 191 0.88 -8.58 2.61
C ARG A 191 1.35 -9.87 3.27
N ILE A 192 2.33 -9.79 4.16
CA ILE A 192 2.83 -10.97 4.90
C ILE A 192 1.70 -11.65 5.66
N ALA A 193 0.89 -10.89 6.40
CA ALA A 193 -0.24 -11.44 7.15
C ALA A 193 -1.29 -12.12 6.25
N LEU A 194 -1.58 -11.56 5.07
CA LEU A 194 -2.50 -12.14 4.11
C LEU A 194 -1.95 -13.43 3.49
N GLU A 195 -0.65 -13.46 3.16
CA GLU A 195 0.02 -14.63 2.62
C GLU A 195 0.09 -15.77 3.64
N GLU A 196 0.38 -15.47 4.90
CA GLU A 196 0.37 -16.44 5.99
C GLU A 196 -1.02 -17.02 6.25
N HIS A 197 -2.07 -16.18 6.15
CA HIS A 197 -3.43 -16.60 6.46
C HIS A 197 -4.11 -17.35 5.31
N TYR A 198 -3.98 -16.87 4.07
CA TYR A 198 -4.69 -17.40 2.90
C TYR A 198 -3.81 -18.26 2.00
N GLY A 199 -2.50 -18.15 2.09
CA GLY A 199 -1.55 -18.64 1.10
C GLY A 199 -1.53 -17.80 -0.16
N GLY A 200 -0.74 -18.23 -1.16
CA GLY A 200 -0.56 -17.50 -2.40
C GLY A 200 0.26 -16.23 -2.23
N MET A 201 0.08 -15.27 -3.12
CA MET A 201 0.73 -13.96 -3.11
C MET A 201 -0.26 -12.88 -2.69
N ALA A 202 0.17 -11.89 -1.94
CA ALA A 202 -0.62 -10.71 -1.64
C ALA A 202 -0.07 -9.46 -2.32
N ILE A 203 -0.96 -8.63 -2.85
CA ILE A 203 -0.64 -7.30 -3.39
C ILE A 203 -1.59 -6.24 -2.86
N HIS A 204 -1.08 -5.01 -2.78
CA HIS A 204 -1.86 -3.86 -2.39
C HIS A 204 -1.86 -2.82 -3.51
N LEU A 205 -3.02 -2.29 -3.81
CA LEU A 205 -3.21 -1.17 -4.73
C LEU A 205 -3.76 0.02 -3.94
N PRO A 206 -3.11 1.18 -3.99
CA PRO A 206 -3.67 2.36 -3.38
C PRO A 206 -4.94 2.80 -4.12
N GLU A 207 -5.90 3.32 -3.37
CA GLU A 207 -7.04 4.04 -3.89
C GLU A 207 -6.75 5.56 -3.88
N ALA A 208 -7.78 6.40 -3.82
CA ALA A 208 -7.67 7.85 -3.73
C ALA A 208 -7.19 8.30 -2.34
N LEU A 209 -5.89 8.17 -2.09
CA LEU A 209 -5.29 8.34 -0.77
C LEU A 209 -4.87 9.78 -0.42
N GLY A 210 -4.88 10.72 -1.38
CA GLY A 210 -4.32 12.07 -1.15
C GLY A 210 -4.95 12.85 0.00
N GLY A 211 -6.23 12.60 0.33
CA GLY A 211 -6.90 13.18 1.49
C GLY A 211 -7.02 12.22 2.68
N MET A 212 -6.44 11.03 2.56
CA MET A 212 -6.52 9.99 3.59
C MET A 212 -5.21 9.95 4.36
N GLN A 213 -5.28 10.22 5.65
CA GLN A 213 -4.11 10.21 6.52
C GLN A 213 -3.68 8.77 6.84
N SER A 214 -2.42 8.64 7.21
CA SER A 214 -1.89 7.43 7.84
C SER A 214 -2.17 7.43 9.34
N ALA A 215 -1.72 6.37 9.99
CA ALA A 215 -1.68 6.30 11.46
C ALA A 215 -0.55 7.14 12.08
N LEU A 216 0.19 7.94 11.31
CA LEU A 216 1.38 8.69 11.73
C LEU A 216 1.15 9.60 12.94
N PHE A 217 -0.06 10.14 13.09
CA PHE A 217 -0.44 11.04 14.19
C PHE A 217 -1.55 10.46 15.08
N MET A 218 -1.66 9.13 15.11
CA MET A 218 -2.64 8.42 15.90
C MET A 218 -1.96 7.66 17.04
N ASP A 219 -2.60 7.66 18.19
CA ASP A 219 -2.27 6.73 19.26
C ASP A 219 -2.75 5.34 18.86
N LEU A 220 -1.83 4.51 18.43
CA LEU A 220 -2.12 3.11 18.14
C LEU A 220 -2.00 2.30 19.43
N PRO A 221 -2.96 1.40 19.72
CA PRO A 221 -2.81 0.52 20.86
C PRO A 221 -1.62 -0.41 20.65
N LEU A 222 -0.86 -0.63 21.70
CA LEU A 222 0.10 -1.73 21.73
C LEU A 222 -0.66 -3.05 21.73
N ILE A 223 -0.23 -3.97 20.90
CA ILE A 223 -0.78 -5.32 20.86
C ILE A 223 0.17 -6.22 21.66
N ASN A 224 -0.32 -6.85 22.72
CA ASN A 224 0.47 -7.79 23.50
C ASN A 224 0.69 -9.14 22.76
N GLU A 225 1.50 -10.01 23.34
CA GLU A 225 1.80 -11.33 22.75
C GLU A 225 0.55 -12.23 22.53
N GLN A 226 -0.56 -11.94 23.22
CA GLN A 226 -1.83 -12.63 23.05
C GLN A 226 -2.73 -11.99 21.99
N GLY A 227 -2.25 -10.94 21.29
CA GLY A 227 -3.03 -10.21 20.28
C GLY A 227 -4.11 -9.30 20.86
N LEU A 228 -4.05 -9.00 22.17
CA LEU A 228 -4.99 -8.11 22.83
C LEU A 228 -4.47 -6.67 22.84
N GLU A 229 -5.37 -5.74 22.55
CA GLU A 229 -5.06 -4.31 22.61
C GLU A 229 -4.73 -3.89 24.04
N GLN A 230 -3.64 -3.18 24.19
CA GLN A 230 -3.23 -2.53 25.44
C GLN A 230 -3.23 -1.03 25.24
N PHE A 231 -4.09 -0.34 25.94
CA PHE A 231 -4.10 1.11 26.01
C PHE A 231 -3.51 1.54 27.34
N GLU A 232 -2.28 2.07 27.33
CA GLU A 232 -1.89 3.00 28.39
C GLU A 232 -2.32 4.40 27.94
N LEU A 233 -3.37 4.89 28.56
CA LEU A 233 -3.82 6.27 28.36
C LEU A 233 -2.79 7.19 29.02
N CYS A 234 -2.05 7.95 28.23
CA CYS A 234 -1.32 9.09 28.76
C CYS A 234 -2.30 10.03 29.43
N THR A 235 -2.05 10.36 30.67
CA THR A 235 -2.86 11.37 31.38
C THR A 235 -2.44 12.77 30.91
N GLU A 236 -3.32 13.78 31.06
CA GLU A 236 -2.96 15.19 30.79
C GLU A 236 -1.68 15.62 31.55
N THR A 237 -1.39 15.00 32.67
CA THR A 237 -0.19 15.24 33.49
C THR A 237 1.05 14.63 32.83
N ASP A 238 0.96 13.48 32.18
CA ASP A 238 2.08 12.86 31.48
C ASP A 238 2.45 13.68 30.25
N ILE A 239 1.48 14.16 29.51
CA ILE A 239 1.67 15.03 28.33
C ILE A 239 2.30 16.36 28.73
N SER A 240 1.88 16.95 29.85
CA SER A 240 2.38 18.26 30.30
C SER A 240 3.78 18.21 30.91
N ASN A 241 4.26 17.06 31.35
CA ASN A 241 5.56 16.85 31.98
C ASN A 241 6.61 16.23 31.05
N SER A 242 6.24 15.82 29.87
CA SER A 242 7.14 15.23 28.87
C SER A 242 7.76 16.33 28.01
N GLU A 243 9.09 16.32 27.84
CA GLU A 243 9.79 17.17 26.86
C GLU A 243 9.44 16.76 25.42
N ASN A 244 9.00 15.51 25.24
CA ASN A 244 8.51 14.96 23.98
C ASN A 244 7.15 14.28 24.25
N PRO A 245 6.07 14.77 23.62
CA PRO A 245 4.74 14.17 23.81
C PRO A 245 4.63 12.69 23.34
N PHE A 246 5.64 12.17 22.65
CA PHE A 246 5.73 10.76 22.26
C PHE A 246 6.35 9.86 23.35
N ASP A 247 6.96 10.41 24.39
CA ASP A 247 7.58 9.62 25.48
C ASP A 247 6.57 8.85 26.33
N CYS A 248 5.31 9.12 26.17
CA CYS A 248 4.22 8.37 26.83
C CYS A 248 4.12 6.91 26.36
N PHE A 249 4.60 6.61 25.15
CA PHE A 249 4.48 5.29 24.53
C PHE A 249 5.68 4.37 24.83
N GLU A 250 6.75 4.90 25.41
CA GLU A 250 7.97 4.13 25.74
C GLU A 250 7.96 3.51 27.13
N LYS A 251 6.94 3.72 27.95
CA LYS A 251 6.84 3.07 29.26
C LYS A 251 6.30 1.65 29.09
N GLU A 252 7.23 0.70 29.09
CA GLU A 252 6.88 -0.69 29.31
C GLU A 252 6.09 -0.84 30.62
N PRO A 253 5.12 -1.76 30.68
CA PRO A 253 4.32 -2.02 31.87
C PRO A 253 5.14 -2.57 33.05
#